data_d5149c8651a41e03fee6ae3e9390b31c
#
_entry.id   d5149c8651a41e03fee6ae3e9390b31c
#
_cell.length_a   1.000
_cell.length_b   1.000
_cell.length_c   1.000
_cell.angle_alpha   90.00
_cell.angle_beta   90.00
_cell.angle_gamma   90.00
#
_symmetry.space_group_name_H-M   'P 1'
#
loop_
_entity.id
_entity.type
_entity.pdbx_description
1 polymer ?
#
loop_
_entity_poly.entity_id
_entity_poly.type
_entity_poly.pdbx_seq_one_letter_code
_entity_poly.pdbx_strand_id
1 'polypeptide(L)'
;VINKVVFFNTWHFGDLHSNKEYARQFLEEFNKRGIETCYATVVAGRAINLPVATQNVYDYPHLTGNPVTYFDAMSNTLYINTWIGYYIVMNSHNFTAQKEMWKDIAGKVLTASDGQIIISIDDDPMKYVSQIDNDLLSPVVIPEGKNIIFCNDIPISGQSHNGDWASAINRLANDYPEINFICTKIFENNYNNIYFTNNLTNREQIICDLPEIGYISESCDFIVTNSSGPGTFTMTKNNFINPNKTIVAFVIGEGNTFWNGVDGVLADTSWYNVYDDESVYQILRDKINAKIFHNSS
;
A
#
# COMPACT_ATOMS: atom_id res chain seq x y z
N VAL A 1 -33.14 -6.02 7.25
CA VAL A 1 -32.44 -4.93 7.97
C VAL A 1 -31.08 -5.46 8.37
N ILE A 2 -30.00 -4.68 8.07
CA ILE A 2 -28.63 -5.04 8.46
C ILE A 2 -28.43 -4.69 9.93
N ASN A 3 -28.08 -5.66 10.76
CA ASN A 3 -27.80 -5.47 12.18
C ASN A 3 -26.29 -5.45 12.47
N LYS A 4 -25.53 -6.16 11.65
CA LYS A 4 -24.09 -6.30 11.80
C LYS A 4 -23.39 -6.24 10.44
N VAL A 5 -22.21 -5.64 10.41
CA VAL A 5 -21.31 -5.65 9.25
C VAL A 5 -19.95 -6.21 9.67
N VAL A 6 -19.48 -7.20 8.94
CA VAL A 6 -18.15 -7.78 9.10
C VAL A 6 -17.36 -7.49 7.83
N PHE A 7 -16.44 -6.54 7.91
CA PHE A 7 -15.40 -6.41 6.88
C PHE A 7 -14.41 -7.56 7.06
N PHE A 8 -13.95 -8.14 5.99
CA PHE A 8 -12.94 -9.19 6.10
C PHE A 8 -11.92 -9.13 4.98
N ASN A 9 -10.70 -9.58 5.31
CA ASN A 9 -9.61 -9.78 4.37
C ASN A 9 -8.76 -10.96 4.85
N THR A 10 -8.58 -11.95 4.00
CA THR A 10 -7.81 -13.16 4.31
C THR A 10 -6.35 -13.07 3.85
N TRP A 11 -5.93 -11.92 3.34
CA TRP A 11 -4.62 -11.68 2.75
C TRP A 11 -3.76 -10.69 3.57
N HIS A 12 -2.87 -9.97 2.92
CA HIS A 12 -1.76 -9.26 3.55
C HIS A 12 -2.04 -7.78 3.87
N PHE A 13 -1.11 -7.18 4.62
CA PHE A 13 -1.18 -5.78 5.06
C PHE A 13 -1.33 -4.75 3.93
N GLY A 14 -0.72 -5.00 2.75
CA GLY A 14 -0.82 -4.10 1.62
C GLY A 14 -2.27 -3.91 1.15
N ASP A 15 -3.04 -5.01 1.08
CA ASP A 15 -4.46 -4.96 0.69
C ASP A 15 -5.31 -4.21 1.72
N LEU A 16 -5.01 -4.40 3.00
CA LEU A 16 -5.69 -3.67 4.07
C LEU A 16 -5.40 -2.17 3.99
N HIS A 17 -4.12 -1.80 3.81
CA HIS A 17 -3.70 -0.41 3.71
C HIS A 17 -4.33 0.30 2.51
N SER A 18 -4.28 -0.31 1.34
CA SER A 18 -4.80 0.31 0.11
C SER A 18 -6.32 0.50 0.10
N ASN A 19 -7.06 -0.29 0.88
CA ASN A 19 -8.52 -0.22 0.95
C ASN A 19 -9.06 0.53 2.18
N LYS A 20 -8.19 0.98 3.10
CA LYS A 20 -8.64 1.51 4.39
C LYS A 20 -9.50 2.77 4.29
N GLU A 21 -9.23 3.67 3.35
CA GLU A 21 -10.00 4.92 3.24
C GLU A 21 -11.41 4.66 2.67
N TYR A 22 -11.55 3.71 1.76
CA TYR A 22 -12.87 3.24 1.36
C TYR A 22 -13.62 2.60 2.54
N ALA A 23 -12.96 1.69 3.26
CA ALA A 23 -13.56 1.04 4.43
C ALA A 23 -13.95 2.06 5.50
N ARG A 24 -13.15 3.11 5.72
CA ARG A 24 -13.46 4.21 6.65
C ARG A 24 -14.78 4.90 6.32
N GLN A 25 -15.02 5.23 5.05
CA GLN A 25 -16.26 5.84 4.59
C GLN A 25 -17.49 4.96 4.90
N PHE A 26 -17.38 3.66 4.66
CA PHE A 26 -18.45 2.72 4.96
C PHE A 26 -18.69 2.58 6.46
N LEU A 27 -17.60 2.48 7.25
CA LEU A 27 -17.68 2.43 8.71
C LEU A 27 -18.37 3.64 9.30
N GLU A 28 -18.04 4.83 8.82
CA GLU A 28 -18.70 6.08 9.26
C GLU A 28 -20.20 6.03 9.01
N GLU A 29 -20.64 5.53 7.86
CA GLU A 29 -22.04 5.45 7.52
C GLU A 29 -22.79 4.40 8.35
N PHE A 30 -22.17 3.25 8.63
CA PHE A 30 -22.74 2.24 9.51
C PHE A 30 -22.81 2.70 10.96
N ASN A 31 -21.75 3.33 11.45
CA ASN A 31 -21.70 3.87 12.82
C ASN A 31 -22.76 4.94 13.08
N LYS A 32 -23.03 5.86 12.11
CA LYS A 32 -24.13 6.84 12.19
C LYS A 32 -25.50 6.19 12.41
N ARG A 33 -25.67 4.95 11.99
CA ARG A 33 -26.91 4.19 12.09
C ARG A 33 -26.94 3.24 13.28
N GLY A 34 -25.88 3.19 14.08
CA GLY A 34 -25.75 2.27 15.22
C GLY A 34 -25.62 0.79 14.83
N ILE A 35 -25.17 0.51 13.59
CA ILE A 35 -24.92 -0.85 13.12
C ILE A 35 -23.62 -1.35 13.72
N GLU A 36 -23.64 -2.54 14.33
CA GLU A 36 -22.43 -3.19 14.83
C GLU A 36 -21.44 -3.47 13.70
N THR A 37 -20.20 -3.07 13.88
CA THR A 37 -19.14 -3.28 12.88
C THR A 37 -17.93 -3.94 13.48
N CYS A 38 -17.28 -4.85 12.71
CA CYS A 38 -15.96 -5.38 13.04
C CYS A 38 -15.15 -5.64 11.75
N TYR A 39 -13.85 -5.79 11.91
CA TYR A 39 -12.93 -6.14 10.81
C TYR A 39 -12.22 -7.46 11.12
N ALA A 40 -12.50 -8.50 10.35
CA ALA A 40 -11.90 -9.83 10.49
C ALA A 40 -10.70 -9.97 9.53
N THR A 41 -9.52 -10.24 10.07
CA THR A 41 -8.27 -10.36 9.29
C THR A 41 -7.34 -11.42 9.87
N VAL A 42 -6.43 -11.97 9.07
CA VAL A 42 -5.39 -12.91 9.51
C VAL A 42 -4.25 -12.20 10.26
N VAL A 43 -4.09 -10.90 10.04
CA VAL A 43 -3.02 -10.09 10.61
C VAL A 43 -3.62 -8.99 11.48
N ALA A 44 -3.35 -9.08 12.78
CA ALA A 44 -3.91 -8.13 13.74
C ALA A 44 -3.36 -6.71 13.54
N GLY A 45 -4.25 -5.77 13.41
CA GLY A 45 -4.26 -4.46 14.01
C GLY A 45 -3.45 -3.33 13.42
N ARG A 46 -2.19 -3.45 13.01
CA ARG A 46 -1.35 -2.27 12.74
C ARG A 46 -1.43 -1.69 11.32
N ALA A 47 -1.97 -2.44 10.38
CA ALA A 47 -2.14 -1.93 9.00
C ALA A 47 -3.40 -1.08 8.84
N ILE A 48 -4.32 -1.15 9.81
CA ILE A 48 -5.60 -0.48 9.75
C ILE A 48 -5.82 0.26 11.07
N ASN A 49 -5.66 1.58 11.05
CA ASN A 49 -6.15 2.43 12.12
C ASN A 49 -7.58 2.89 11.75
N LEU A 50 -8.52 1.98 11.88
CA LEU A 50 -9.94 2.25 11.68
C LEU A 50 -10.65 2.17 13.04
N PRO A 51 -11.69 2.99 13.28
CA PRO A 51 -12.46 2.98 14.53
C PRO A 51 -13.41 1.77 14.55
N VAL A 52 -12.85 0.58 14.52
CA VAL A 52 -13.57 -0.69 14.43
C VAL A 52 -12.83 -1.78 15.23
N ALA A 53 -13.58 -2.66 15.88
CA ALA A 53 -13.01 -3.81 16.55
C ALA A 53 -12.37 -4.77 15.53
N THR A 54 -11.09 -5.12 15.76
CA THR A 54 -10.38 -6.10 14.93
C THR A 54 -10.59 -7.49 15.51
N GLN A 55 -10.89 -8.46 14.65
CA GLN A 55 -11.12 -9.86 15.01
C GLN A 55 -10.25 -10.77 14.14
N ASN A 56 -10.03 -12.00 14.60
CA ASN A 56 -9.32 -12.99 13.79
C ASN A 56 -10.31 -13.59 12.78
N VAL A 57 -9.95 -13.59 11.48
CA VAL A 57 -10.80 -14.16 10.43
C VAL A 57 -11.03 -15.66 10.61
N TYR A 58 -10.16 -16.38 11.31
CA TYR A 58 -10.34 -17.81 11.63
C TYR A 58 -11.47 -18.06 12.63
N ASP A 59 -11.97 -17.04 13.34
CA ASP A 59 -13.18 -17.11 14.15
C ASP A 59 -14.45 -17.18 13.28
N TYR A 60 -14.29 -16.97 11.97
CA TYR A 60 -15.33 -17.04 10.93
C TYR A 60 -14.95 -18.08 9.86
N PRO A 61 -15.11 -19.39 10.14
CA PRO A 61 -14.63 -20.45 9.21
C PRO A 61 -15.19 -20.33 7.79
N HIS A 62 -16.41 -19.79 7.64
CA HIS A 62 -17.07 -19.58 6.35
C HIS A 62 -16.43 -18.46 5.52
N LEU A 63 -15.58 -17.60 6.11
CA LEU A 63 -14.84 -16.55 5.41
C LEU A 63 -13.47 -17.00 4.92
N THR A 64 -12.94 -18.11 5.44
CA THR A 64 -11.58 -18.59 5.09
C THR A 64 -11.46 -19.03 3.62
N GLY A 65 -12.58 -19.38 2.98
CA GLY A 65 -12.67 -19.61 1.54
C GLY A 65 -12.70 -18.35 0.68
N ASN A 66 -12.54 -17.19 1.32
CA ASN A 66 -12.55 -15.87 0.68
C ASN A 66 -13.77 -15.60 -0.22
N PRO A 67 -15.01 -15.74 0.33
CA PRO A 67 -16.22 -15.55 -0.45
C PRO A 67 -16.37 -14.09 -0.92
N VAL A 68 -17.20 -13.84 -1.93
CA VAL A 68 -17.65 -12.48 -2.30
C VAL A 68 -18.34 -11.79 -1.13
N THR A 69 -18.46 -10.48 -1.22
CA THR A 69 -19.38 -9.70 -0.39
C THR A 69 -20.82 -10.25 -0.52
N TYR A 70 -21.44 -10.56 0.61
CA TYR A 70 -22.80 -11.11 0.64
C TYR A 70 -23.54 -10.73 1.93
N PHE A 71 -24.87 -10.81 1.88
CA PHE A 71 -25.75 -10.62 3.03
C PHE A 71 -26.29 -11.98 3.50
N ASP A 72 -26.08 -12.29 4.76
CA ASP A 72 -26.71 -13.44 5.43
C ASP A 72 -28.01 -13.00 6.09
N ALA A 73 -29.13 -13.37 5.49
CA ALA A 73 -30.46 -13.03 5.99
C ALA A 73 -30.83 -13.75 7.31
N MET A 74 -30.16 -14.84 7.66
CA MET A 74 -30.46 -15.58 8.89
C MET A 74 -29.89 -14.83 10.11
N SER A 75 -28.68 -14.31 10.00
CA SER A 75 -28.02 -13.54 11.05
C SER A 75 -28.22 -12.02 10.90
N ASN A 76 -28.83 -11.55 9.82
CA ASN A 76 -28.90 -10.14 9.44
C ASN A 76 -27.51 -9.49 9.38
N THR A 77 -26.51 -10.24 8.93
CA THR A 77 -25.12 -9.80 8.85
C THR A 77 -24.69 -9.60 7.40
N LEU A 78 -24.10 -8.44 7.12
CA LEU A 78 -23.44 -8.17 5.83
C LEU A 78 -21.95 -8.45 5.97
N TYR A 79 -21.42 -9.36 5.15
CA TYR A 79 -20.02 -9.69 5.05
C TYR A 79 -19.40 -8.98 3.85
N ILE A 80 -18.45 -8.08 4.08
CA ILE A 80 -17.81 -7.26 3.05
C ILE A 80 -16.38 -7.75 2.85
N ASN A 81 -16.11 -8.38 1.71
CA ASN A 81 -14.76 -8.74 1.31
C ASN A 81 -14.03 -7.51 0.77
N THR A 82 -12.90 -7.16 1.40
CA THR A 82 -12.07 -6.02 1.02
C THR A 82 -10.84 -6.43 0.21
N TRP A 83 -10.70 -7.70 -0.15
CA TRP A 83 -9.59 -8.16 -0.98
C TRP A 83 -9.87 -7.90 -2.46
N ILE A 84 -9.08 -7.01 -3.04
CA ILE A 84 -9.23 -6.63 -4.45
C ILE A 84 -9.08 -7.82 -5.40
N GLY A 85 -8.27 -8.82 -5.05
CA GLY A 85 -8.05 -10.01 -5.88
C GLY A 85 -9.32 -10.78 -6.23
N TYR A 86 -10.35 -10.66 -5.41
CA TYR A 86 -11.66 -11.25 -5.70
C TYR A 86 -12.39 -10.56 -6.87
N TYR A 87 -12.17 -9.27 -7.06
CA TYR A 87 -12.80 -8.43 -8.09
C TYR A 87 -11.95 -8.31 -9.35
N ILE A 88 -10.76 -8.92 -9.37
CA ILE A 88 -9.86 -8.84 -10.52
C ILE A 88 -10.37 -9.75 -11.65
N VAL A 89 -11.31 -9.26 -12.40
CA VAL A 89 -11.63 -9.77 -13.74
C VAL A 89 -10.60 -9.26 -14.76
N MET A 90 -9.72 -8.31 -14.36
CA MET A 90 -8.91 -7.51 -15.29
C MET A 90 -7.40 -7.51 -15.02
N ASN A 91 -6.84 -8.42 -14.27
CA ASN A 91 -5.39 -8.53 -14.00
C ASN A 91 -4.71 -7.23 -13.53
N SER A 92 -5.40 -6.36 -12.81
CA SER A 92 -4.85 -5.09 -12.34
C SER A 92 -5.15 -4.83 -10.87
N HIS A 93 -4.13 -4.46 -10.09
CA HIS A 93 -4.23 -4.11 -8.68
C HIS A 93 -4.05 -2.59 -8.52
N ASN A 94 -4.87 -1.80 -9.19
CA ASN A 94 -4.77 -0.35 -9.20
C ASN A 94 -6.03 0.32 -8.63
N PHE A 95 -5.98 1.64 -8.50
CA PHE A 95 -7.08 2.43 -7.95
C PHE A 95 -8.38 2.34 -8.79
N THR A 96 -8.28 2.17 -10.12
CA THR A 96 -9.47 1.97 -10.95
C THR A 96 -10.21 0.70 -10.54
N ALA A 97 -9.49 -0.42 -10.39
CA ALA A 97 -10.09 -1.68 -9.97
C ALA A 97 -10.63 -1.60 -8.54
N GLN A 98 -9.92 -0.93 -7.64
CA GLN A 98 -10.41 -0.68 -6.26
C GLN A 98 -11.72 0.12 -6.26
N LYS A 99 -11.77 1.21 -7.03
CA LYS A 99 -12.98 2.05 -7.14
C LYS A 99 -14.18 1.24 -7.63
N GLU A 100 -14.01 0.43 -8.66
CA GLU A 100 -15.09 -0.41 -9.18
C GLU A 100 -15.54 -1.48 -8.17
N MET A 101 -14.62 -2.08 -7.44
CA MET A 101 -14.93 -2.99 -6.34
C MET A 101 -15.80 -2.31 -5.28
N TRP A 102 -15.42 -1.12 -4.83
CA TRP A 102 -16.16 -0.42 -3.78
C TRP A 102 -17.50 0.12 -4.26
N LYS A 103 -17.65 0.45 -5.55
CA LYS A 103 -18.96 0.74 -6.17
C LYS A 103 -19.88 -0.47 -6.15
N ASP A 104 -19.36 -1.67 -6.47
CA ASP A 104 -20.13 -2.94 -6.36
C ASP A 104 -20.54 -3.21 -4.91
N ILE A 105 -19.63 -3.04 -3.95
CA ILE A 105 -19.95 -3.20 -2.53
C ILE A 105 -21.04 -2.21 -2.10
N ALA A 106 -20.98 -0.95 -2.53
CA ALA A 106 -22.01 0.05 -2.24
C ALA A 106 -23.40 -0.38 -2.78
N GLY A 107 -23.42 -0.94 -4.01
CA GLY A 107 -24.66 -1.52 -4.58
C GLY A 107 -25.21 -2.68 -3.75
N LYS A 108 -24.37 -3.56 -3.22
CA LYS A 108 -24.78 -4.66 -2.36
C LYS A 108 -25.28 -4.17 -1.00
N VAL A 109 -24.66 -3.14 -0.42
CA VAL A 109 -25.15 -2.48 0.81
C VAL A 109 -26.54 -1.90 0.58
N LEU A 110 -26.74 -1.19 -0.51
CA LEU A 110 -28.04 -0.62 -0.88
C LEU A 110 -29.12 -1.70 -0.97
N THR A 111 -28.81 -2.80 -1.65
CA THR A 111 -29.73 -3.93 -1.80
C THR A 111 -30.03 -4.61 -0.46
N ALA A 112 -29.00 -4.90 0.35
CA ALA A 112 -29.17 -5.58 1.64
C ALA A 112 -29.89 -4.71 2.68
N SER A 113 -29.93 -3.40 2.50
CA SER A 113 -30.64 -2.45 3.36
C SER A 113 -32.01 -2.01 2.84
N ASP A 114 -32.54 -2.68 1.83
CA ASP A 114 -33.79 -2.29 1.16
C ASP A 114 -33.80 -0.79 0.75
N GLY A 115 -32.68 -0.31 0.24
CA GLY A 115 -32.54 1.06 -0.22
C GLY A 115 -32.28 2.13 0.88
N GLN A 116 -32.16 1.73 2.15
CA GLN A 116 -32.04 2.65 3.26
C GLN A 116 -30.61 3.20 3.46
N ILE A 117 -29.59 2.45 3.04
CA ILE A 117 -28.19 2.83 3.19
C ILE A 117 -27.60 3.11 1.81
N ILE A 118 -27.36 4.38 1.53
CA ILE A 118 -26.75 4.85 0.28
C ILE A 118 -25.36 5.31 0.58
N ILE A 119 -24.36 4.68 -0.05
CA ILE A 119 -22.94 5.07 0.03
C ILE A 119 -22.48 5.40 -1.38
N SER A 120 -22.08 6.64 -1.60
CA SER A 120 -21.59 7.11 -2.90
C SER A 120 -20.06 7.11 -2.90
N ILE A 121 -19.47 6.35 -3.82
CA ILE A 121 -18.02 6.40 -4.06
C ILE A 121 -17.72 7.62 -4.92
N ASP A 122 -16.83 8.48 -4.43
CA ASP A 122 -16.39 9.67 -5.15
C ASP A 122 -15.60 9.28 -6.40
N ASP A 123 -15.74 10.09 -7.44
CA ASP A 123 -14.98 9.84 -8.68
C ASP A 123 -13.52 10.30 -8.59
N ASP A 124 -13.18 11.16 -7.64
CA ASP A 124 -11.80 11.55 -7.35
C ASP A 124 -11.06 10.46 -6.54
N PRO A 125 -10.20 9.67 -7.19
CA PRO A 125 -9.48 8.59 -6.52
C PRO A 125 -8.49 9.10 -5.47
N MET A 126 -8.02 10.35 -5.56
CA MET A 126 -7.09 10.94 -4.60
C MET A 126 -7.69 11.03 -3.18
N LYS A 127 -9.01 11.00 -3.05
CA LYS A 127 -9.69 10.93 -1.74
C LYS A 127 -9.46 9.61 -1.01
N TYR A 128 -9.18 8.55 -1.76
CA TYR A 128 -9.00 7.20 -1.24
C TYR A 128 -7.55 6.74 -1.21
N VAL A 129 -6.63 7.60 -1.64
CA VAL A 129 -5.19 7.35 -1.44
C VAL A 129 -4.89 7.41 0.04
N SER A 130 -4.29 6.34 0.55
CA SER A 130 -4.00 6.18 1.96
C SER A 130 -3.05 7.26 2.49
N GLN A 131 -3.23 7.59 3.77
CA GLN A 131 -2.34 8.45 4.52
C GLN A 131 -1.66 7.64 5.63
N ILE A 132 -0.54 8.14 6.12
CA ILE A 132 0.14 7.52 7.26
C ILE A 132 -0.63 7.84 8.53
N ASP A 133 -0.89 6.82 9.31
CA ASP A 133 -1.49 6.93 10.61
C ASP A 133 -0.41 7.16 11.67
N ASN A 134 -0.20 8.39 12.07
CA ASN A 134 0.85 8.78 13.01
C ASN A 134 0.77 8.03 14.36
N ASP A 135 -0.43 7.66 14.80
CA ASP A 135 -0.66 6.91 16.04
C ASP A 135 -0.10 5.47 15.97
N LEU A 136 0.19 4.97 14.77
CA LEU A 136 0.80 3.65 14.58
C LEU A 136 2.33 3.69 14.56
N LEU A 137 2.94 4.87 14.44
CA LEU A 137 4.37 5.00 14.25
C LEU A 137 5.15 4.75 15.56
N SER A 138 6.25 4.02 15.44
CA SER A 138 7.35 4.05 16.41
C SER A 138 8.29 5.23 16.09
N PRO A 139 9.12 5.67 17.02
CA PRO A 139 10.15 6.65 16.71
C PRO A 139 11.04 6.19 15.55
N VAL A 140 11.23 7.07 14.57
CA VAL A 140 12.05 6.81 13.38
C VAL A 140 13.18 7.82 13.32
N VAL A 141 14.39 7.36 13.03
CA VAL A 141 15.56 8.21 12.78
C VAL A 141 15.86 8.17 11.28
N ILE A 142 15.58 9.27 10.58
CA ILE A 142 15.82 9.38 9.15
C ILE A 142 17.22 9.98 8.94
N PRO A 143 18.08 9.38 8.07
CA PRO A 143 19.39 9.94 7.75
C PRO A 143 19.26 11.35 7.16
N GLU A 144 20.17 12.25 7.55
CA GLU A 144 20.23 13.60 6.98
C GLU A 144 20.73 13.56 5.53
N GLY A 145 20.22 14.45 4.68
CA GLY A 145 20.63 14.60 3.29
C GLY A 145 19.60 14.02 2.30
N LYS A 146 20.08 13.68 1.10
CA LYS A 146 19.24 13.09 0.05
C LYS A 146 19.01 11.62 0.32
N ASN A 147 17.75 11.21 0.29
CA ASN A 147 17.35 9.85 0.62
C ASN A 147 16.61 9.18 -0.56
N ILE A 148 16.97 7.94 -0.83
CA ILE A 148 16.26 7.05 -1.77
C ILE A 148 15.79 5.84 -0.99
N ILE A 149 14.50 5.53 -1.02
CA ILE A 149 13.98 4.31 -0.40
C ILE A 149 13.75 3.22 -1.45
N PHE A 150 14.21 2.02 -1.13
CA PHE A 150 14.04 0.80 -1.92
C PHE A 150 13.10 -0.16 -1.19
N CYS A 151 11.92 -0.39 -1.76
CA CYS A 151 11.03 -1.47 -1.33
C CYS A 151 11.48 -2.76 -2.03
N ASN A 152 12.59 -3.31 -1.57
CA ASN A 152 13.29 -4.43 -2.21
C ASN A 152 12.91 -5.80 -1.66
N ASP A 153 11.76 -5.91 -0.99
CA ASP A 153 11.20 -7.19 -0.58
C ASP A 153 10.74 -8.00 -1.79
N ILE A 154 10.92 -9.33 -1.73
CA ILE A 154 10.43 -10.21 -2.78
C ILE A 154 8.91 -10.28 -2.68
N PRO A 155 8.16 -9.85 -3.70
CA PRO A 155 6.71 -9.90 -3.68
C PRO A 155 6.23 -11.35 -3.71
N ILE A 156 5.25 -11.67 -2.86
CA ILE A 156 4.62 -13.00 -2.84
C ILE A 156 3.62 -13.14 -3.99
N SER A 157 3.09 -12.02 -4.47
CA SER A 157 2.15 -11.97 -5.60
C SER A 157 2.89 -11.94 -6.94
N GLY A 158 2.33 -12.55 -7.98
CA GLY A 158 2.92 -12.59 -9.33
C GLY A 158 2.89 -11.27 -10.11
N GLN A 159 2.80 -10.12 -9.44
CA GLN A 159 2.69 -8.78 -10.05
C GLN A 159 4.04 -8.12 -10.34
N SER A 160 5.10 -8.65 -9.77
CA SER A 160 6.47 -8.19 -9.97
C SER A 160 7.41 -9.38 -10.07
N HIS A 161 8.55 -9.17 -10.69
CA HIS A 161 9.62 -10.15 -10.72
C HIS A 161 10.29 -10.28 -9.34
N ASN A 162 10.81 -11.46 -9.05
CA ASN A 162 11.55 -11.73 -7.81
C ASN A 162 12.98 -11.20 -7.94
N GLY A 163 13.27 -10.09 -7.30
CA GLY A 163 14.60 -9.52 -7.23
C GLY A 163 14.72 -8.67 -5.97
N ASP A 164 15.84 -8.75 -5.27
CA ASP A 164 16.11 -7.91 -4.11
C ASP A 164 17.03 -6.72 -4.46
N TRP A 165 17.48 -6.66 -5.71
CA TRP A 165 18.32 -5.60 -6.28
C TRP A 165 19.60 -5.28 -5.50
N ALA A 166 20.05 -6.21 -4.67
CA ALA A 166 21.20 -5.99 -3.77
C ALA A 166 22.46 -5.55 -4.52
N SER A 167 22.75 -6.17 -5.69
CA SER A 167 23.90 -5.80 -6.51
C SER A 167 23.75 -4.40 -7.12
N ALA A 168 22.56 -4.05 -7.63
CA ALA A 168 22.28 -2.74 -8.17
C ALA A 168 22.40 -1.65 -7.08
N ILE A 169 21.85 -1.88 -5.89
CA ILE A 169 21.91 -0.94 -4.76
C ILE A 169 23.36 -0.73 -4.30
N ASN A 170 24.15 -1.80 -4.15
CA ASN A 170 25.57 -1.68 -3.77
C ASN A 170 26.35 -0.85 -4.79
N ARG A 171 26.11 -1.01 -6.08
CA ARG A 171 26.77 -0.22 -7.13
C ARG A 171 26.36 1.26 -7.07
N LEU A 172 25.06 1.54 -6.91
CA LEU A 172 24.55 2.90 -6.74
C LEU A 172 25.15 3.57 -5.49
N ALA A 173 25.24 2.84 -4.37
CA ALA A 173 25.84 3.37 -3.15
C ALA A 173 27.32 3.71 -3.30
N ASN A 174 28.06 2.95 -4.11
CA ASN A 174 29.42 3.25 -4.48
C ASN A 174 29.53 4.50 -5.37
N ASP A 175 28.64 4.64 -6.35
CA ASP A 175 28.69 5.72 -7.34
C ASP A 175 28.18 7.06 -6.78
N TYR A 176 27.31 7.02 -5.75
CA TYR A 176 26.70 8.19 -5.12
C TYR A 176 26.87 8.18 -3.60
N PRO A 177 28.10 8.38 -3.09
CA PRO A 177 28.38 8.30 -1.65
C PRO A 177 27.68 9.40 -0.82
N GLU A 178 27.19 10.47 -1.45
CA GLU A 178 26.44 11.55 -0.82
C GLU A 178 24.94 11.30 -0.72
N ILE A 179 24.45 10.18 -1.27
CA ILE A 179 23.04 9.78 -1.23
C ILE A 179 22.87 8.63 -0.25
N ASN A 180 21.85 8.71 0.59
CA ASN A 180 21.47 7.62 1.49
C ASN A 180 20.50 6.66 0.79
N PHE A 181 20.81 5.37 0.83
CA PHE A 181 20.01 4.29 0.27
C PHE A 181 19.32 3.53 1.40
N ILE A 182 18.01 3.70 1.55
CA ILE A 182 17.21 3.08 2.61
C ILE A 182 16.49 1.87 2.03
N CYS A 183 16.73 0.69 2.58
CA CYS A 183 16.23 -0.59 2.04
C CYS A 183 15.28 -1.27 3.02
N THR A 184 14.19 -1.85 2.52
CA THR A 184 13.22 -2.56 3.36
C THR A 184 13.65 -3.98 3.68
N LYS A 185 14.45 -4.61 2.80
CA LYS A 185 15.03 -5.94 3.02
C LYS A 185 16.54 -5.85 3.23
N ILE A 186 17.02 -6.58 4.24
CA ILE A 186 18.43 -6.68 4.56
C ILE A 186 19.16 -7.56 3.53
N PHE A 187 20.34 -7.11 3.12
CA PHE A 187 21.31 -7.84 2.30
C PHE A 187 22.75 -7.51 2.72
N GLU A 188 23.70 -8.28 2.23
CA GLU A 188 25.11 -8.04 2.51
C GLU A 188 25.60 -6.79 1.76
N ASN A 189 26.20 -5.85 2.50
CA ASN A 189 26.78 -4.64 1.94
C ASN A 189 28.00 -4.18 2.75
N ASN A 190 28.84 -3.31 2.15
CA ASN A 190 30.04 -2.72 2.76
C ASN A 190 30.01 -1.17 2.70
N TYR A 191 28.85 -0.56 2.47
CA TYR A 191 28.74 0.89 2.28
C TYR A 191 28.02 1.56 3.45
N ASN A 192 28.59 2.65 3.96
CA ASN A 192 28.06 3.37 5.11
C ASN A 192 26.81 4.20 4.81
N ASN A 193 26.49 4.42 3.55
CA ASN A 193 25.31 5.13 3.07
C ASN A 193 24.15 4.19 2.70
N ILE A 194 24.22 2.90 3.07
CA ILE A 194 23.12 1.95 2.99
C ILE A 194 22.54 1.77 4.40
N TYR A 195 21.24 1.97 4.53
CA TYR A 195 20.47 1.83 5.76
C TYR A 195 19.35 0.82 5.55
N PHE A 196 18.94 0.14 6.62
CA PHE A 196 17.80 -0.75 6.60
C PHE A 196 16.69 -0.21 7.48
N THR A 197 15.45 -0.27 7.03
CA THR A 197 14.31 0.31 7.75
C THR A 197 14.16 -0.21 9.17
N ASN A 198 14.45 -1.49 9.40
CA ASN A 198 14.42 -2.08 10.74
C ASN A 198 15.46 -1.49 11.71
N ASN A 199 16.56 -0.90 11.20
CA ASN A 199 17.57 -0.23 12.01
C ASN A 199 17.24 1.24 12.27
N LEU A 200 16.38 1.83 11.43
CA LEU A 200 15.92 3.21 11.56
C LEU A 200 14.71 3.33 12.48
N THR A 201 14.02 2.23 12.74
CA THR A 201 12.87 2.15 13.62
C THR A 201 13.28 1.54 14.95
N ASN A 202 12.87 2.16 16.05
CA ASN A 202 13.12 1.60 17.38
C ASN A 202 12.08 0.53 17.71
N ARG A 203 11.99 -0.51 16.84
CA ARG A 203 11.05 -1.61 17.01
C ARG A 203 11.73 -2.91 17.42
N GLU A 204 11.10 -3.63 18.32
CA GLU A 204 11.42 -5.02 18.56
C GLU A 204 11.09 -5.84 17.30
N GLN A 205 11.95 -6.77 16.92
CA GLN A 205 11.99 -7.50 15.65
C GLN A 205 10.69 -8.25 15.26
N ILE A 206 9.71 -8.34 16.15
CA ILE A 206 8.49 -9.14 15.94
C ILE A 206 7.37 -8.32 15.24
N ILE A 207 7.54 -7.00 15.12
CA ILE A 207 6.46 -6.13 14.66
C ILE A 207 6.82 -5.53 13.31
N CYS A 208 5.91 -5.69 12.36
CA CYS A 208 6.00 -5.13 11.02
C CYS A 208 6.21 -3.60 11.04
N ASP A 209 7.17 -3.10 10.29
CA ASP A 209 7.56 -1.69 10.16
C ASP A 209 6.89 -0.98 8.97
N LEU A 210 5.84 -1.55 8.39
CA LEU A 210 5.18 -1.01 7.19
C LEU A 210 4.67 0.44 7.35
N PRO A 211 4.03 0.84 8.47
CA PRO A 211 3.66 2.23 8.67
C PRO A 211 4.87 3.18 8.67
N GLU A 212 5.98 2.77 9.27
CA GLU A 212 7.23 3.53 9.30
C GLU A 212 7.87 3.62 7.93
N ILE A 213 7.82 2.56 7.13
CA ILE A 213 8.26 2.58 5.71
C ILE A 213 7.51 3.67 4.95
N GLY A 214 6.19 3.73 5.11
CA GLY A 214 5.38 4.80 4.54
C GLY A 214 5.86 6.18 5.00
N TYR A 215 6.05 6.36 6.31
CA TYR A 215 6.53 7.62 6.89
C TYR A 215 7.94 8.01 6.39
N ILE A 216 8.88 7.07 6.37
CA ILE A 216 10.24 7.28 5.84
C ILE A 216 10.17 7.72 4.38
N SER A 217 9.31 7.08 3.58
CA SER A 217 9.17 7.38 2.16
C SER A 217 8.75 8.83 1.88
N GLU A 218 7.98 9.45 2.78
CA GLU A 218 7.59 10.85 2.64
C GLU A 218 8.77 11.81 2.74
N SER A 219 9.84 11.41 3.43
CA SER A 219 11.10 12.17 3.56
C SER A 219 12.14 11.82 2.49
N CYS A 220 11.86 10.87 1.59
CA CYS A 220 12.79 10.49 0.53
C CYS A 220 12.53 11.25 -0.76
N ASP A 221 13.58 11.59 -1.51
CA ASP A 221 13.46 12.22 -2.83
C ASP A 221 13.00 11.23 -3.90
N PHE A 222 13.41 9.98 -3.75
CA PHE A 222 13.06 8.88 -4.63
C PHE A 222 12.41 7.72 -3.87
N ILE A 223 11.42 7.12 -4.50
CA ILE A 223 10.83 5.84 -4.09
C ILE A 223 11.05 4.83 -5.22
N VAL A 224 11.76 3.76 -4.91
CA VAL A 224 11.94 2.62 -5.82
C VAL A 224 11.15 1.46 -5.26
N THR A 225 10.22 0.93 -6.03
CA THR A 225 9.26 -0.04 -5.53
C THR A 225 8.99 -1.18 -6.51
N ASN A 226 8.46 -2.24 -5.97
CA ASN A 226 7.79 -3.32 -6.69
C ASN A 226 6.36 -3.46 -6.15
N SER A 227 5.57 -4.39 -6.68
CA SER A 227 4.21 -4.63 -6.18
C SER A 227 4.24 -5.50 -4.91
N SER A 228 4.81 -4.97 -3.84
CA SER A 228 4.95 -5.61 -2.52
C SER A 228 4.21 -4.84 -1.43
N GLY A 229 4.10 -5.45 -0.25
CA GLY A 229 3.53 -4.79 0.94
C GLY A 229 4.24 -3.47 1.26
N PRO A 230 5.58 -3.44 1.43
CA PRO A 230 6.34 -2.20 1.60
C PRO A 230 6.05 -1.16 0.51
N GLY A 231 6.05 -1.58 -0.76
CA GLY A 231 5.73 -0.69 -1.89
C GLY A 231 4.35 -0.04 -1.74
N THR A 232 3.34 -0.81 -1.34
CA THR A 232 1.99 -0.29 -1.14
C THR A 232 1.95 0.79 -0.05
N PHE A 233 2.71 0.64 1.03
CA PHE A 233 2.74 1.63 2.11
C PHE A 233 3.44 2.93 1.73
N THR A 234 4.31 2.92 0.73
CA THR A 234 4.90 4.17 0.21
C THR A 234 3.95 4.96 -0.69
N MET A 235 2.85 4.38 -1.14
CA MET A 235 1.86 5.03 -1.99
C MET A 235 0.90 5.89 -1.15
N THR A 236 1.44 6.97 -0.59
CA THR A 236 0.69 7.91 0.24
C THR A 236 0.29 9.15 -0.57
N LYS A 237 -0.74 9.84 -0.09
CA LYS A 237 -1.18 11.08 -0.69
C LYS A 237 -0.05 12.12 -0.75
N ASN A 238 0.75 12.24 0.32
CA ASN A 238 1.87 13.18 0.37
C ASN A 238 2.94 12.86 -0.69
N ASN A 239 3.22 11.59 -0.94
CA ASN A 239 4.14 11.20 -2.00
C ASN A 239 3.60 11.51 -3.39
N PHE A 240 2.31 11.31 -3.63
CA PHE A 240 1.70 11.54 -4.94
C PHE A 240 1.59 13.02 -5.31
N ILE A 241 1.27 13.89 -4.35
CA ILE A 241 1.10 15.34 -4.61
C ILE A 241 2.41 16.14 -4.53
N ASN A 242 3.54 15.51 -4.24
CA ASN A 242 4.83 16.19 -4.17
C ASN A 242 5.52 16.21 -5.54
N PRO A 243 5.59 17.38 -6.24
CA PRO A 243 6.19 17.48 -7.58
C PRO A 243 7.71 17.25 -7.58
N ASN A 244 8.35 17.32 -6.41
CA ASN A 244 9.77 17.06 -6.27
C ASN A 244 10.09 15.58 -6.04
N LYS A 245 9.10 14.71 -5.92
CA LYS A 245 9.27 13.28 -5.70
C LYS A 245 9.39 12.54 -7.04
N THR A 246 10.23 11.52 -7.05
CA THR A 246 10.32 10.55 -8.16
C THR A 246 9.91 9.18 -7.65
N ILE A 247 8.99 8.51 -8.34
CA ILE A 247 8.53 7.17 -8.01
C ILE A 247 8.83 6.25 -9.21
N VAL A 248 9.63 5.22 -8.98
CA VAL A 248 10.01 4.23 -9.99
C VAL A 248 9.50 2.86 -9.56
N ALA A 249 8.67 2.23 -10.39
CA ALA A 249 8.15 0.90 -10.12
C ALA A 249 8.72 -0.13 -11.10
N PHE A 250 9.19 -1.25 -10.55
CA PHE A 250 9.58 -2.44 -11.32
C PHE A 250 8.46 -3.49 -11.20
N VAL A 251 7.56 -3.49 -12.19
CA VAL A 251 6.32 -4.28 -12.17
C VAL A 251 6.04 -4.92 -13.53
N ILE A 252 5.25 -6.00 -13.51
CA ILE A 252 4.80 -6.67 -14.73
C ILE A 252 3.56 -5.93 -15.26
N GLY A 253 3.79 -5.00 -16.18
CA GLY A 253 2.75 -4.20 -16.82
C GLY A 253 2.26 -3.00 -16.00
N GLU A 254 1.84 -1.97 -16.71
CA GLU A 254 1.39 -0.69 -16.16
C GLU A 254 0.20 -0.82 -15.20
N GLY A 255 -0.68 -1.77 -15.45
CA GLY A 255 -1.84 -2.03 -14.59
C GLY A 255 -1.50 -2.42 -13.15
N ASN A 256 -0.24 -2.78 -12.88
CA ASN A 256 0.25 -3.09 -11.54
C ASN A 256 0.98 -1.93 -10.85
N THR A 257 0.98 -0.74 -11.47
CA THR A 257 1.47 0.48 -10.79
C THR A 257 0.39 1.03 -9.86
N PHE A 258 0.81 1.45 -8.67
CA PHE A 258 -0.14 1.94 -7.65
C PHE A 258 -0.77 3.29 -7.99
N TRP A 259 -0.18 4.08 -8.89
CA TRP A 259 -0.73 5.36 -9.33
C TRP A 259 -1.66 5.27 -10.54
N ASN A 260 -1.75 4.11 -11.19
CA ASN A 260 -2.66 3.92 -12.31
C ASN A 260 -4.11 4.11 -11.86
N GLY A 261 -4.82 5.01 -12.53
CA GLY A 261 -6.18 5.39 -12.19
C GLY A 261 -6.29 6.44 -11.07
N VAL A 262 -5.17 7.10 -10.69
CA VAL A 262 -5.19 8.24 -9.77
C VAL A 262 -4.91 9.52 -10.57
N ASP A 263 -5.91 10.36 -10.71
CA ASP A 263 -5.75 11.70 -11.28
C ASP A 263 -5.10 12.63 -10.24
N GLY A 264 -4.31 13.60 -10.72
CA GLY A 264 -3.68 14.60 -9.85
C GLY A 264 -2.39 14.14 -9.17
N VAL A 265 -1.78 13.04 -9.62
CA VAL A 265 -0.41 12.68 -9.24
C VAL A 265 0.55 13.71 -9.84
N LEU A 266 1.30 14.41 -8.98
CA LEU A 266 2.28 15.43 -9.35
C LEU A 266 3.71 14.90 -9.32
N ALA A 267 3.97 13.80 -8.61
CA ALA A 267 5.27 13.15 -8.60
C ALA A 267 5.66 12.68 -10.01
N ASP A 268 6.97 12.71 -10.31
CA ASP A 268 7.52 12.07 -11.52
C ASP A 268 7.43 10.56 -11.38
N THR A 269 6.54 9.93 -12.14
CA THR A 269 6.28 8.48 -12.05
C THR A 269 6.75 7.75 -13.30
N SER A 270 7.36 6.60 -13.11
CA SER A 270 7.77 5.72 -14.22
C SER A 270 7.73 4.26 -13.79
N TRP A 271 7.48 3.37 -14.75
CA TRP A 271 7.49 1.93 -14.51
C TRP A 271 8.29 1.20 -15.56
N TYR A 272 8.84 0.04 -15.16
CA TYR A 272 9.69 -0.79 -16.01
C TYR A 272 9.39 -2.26 -15.76
N ASN A 273 9.31 -3.04 -16.85
CA ASN A 273 9.17 -4.49 -16.80
C ASN A 273 10.56 -5.12 -16.95
N VAL A 274 11.40 -4.93 -15.94
CA VAL A 274 12.75 -5.53 -15.86
C VAL A 274 12.97 -6.13 -14.48
N TYR A 275 13.89 -7.08 -14.38
CA TYR A 275 14.14 -7.84 -13.15
C TYR A 275 15.62 -8.08 -12.87
N ASP A 276 16.49 -7.91 -13.86
CA ASP A 276 17.91 -8.10 -13.67
C ASP A 276 18.57 -6.86 -13.07
N ASP A 277 19.54 -7.07 -12.19
CA ASP A 277 20.23 -6.02 -11.46
C ASP A 277 20.94 -5.00 -12.36
N GLU A 278 21.44 -5.43 -13.53
CA GLU A 278 22.11 -4.52 -14.47
C GLU A 278 21.13 -3.48 -15.04
N SER A 279 19.97 -3.95 -15.51
CA SER A 279 18.93 -3.06 -16.04
C SER A 279 18.40 -2.13 -14.96
N VAL A 280 18.15 -2.64 -13.76
CA VAL A 280 17.71 -1.84 -12.60
C VAL A 280 18.75 -0.75 -12.27
N TYR A 281 20.02 -1.12 -12.18
CA TYR A 281 21.10 -0.17 -11.94
C TYR A 281 21.17 0.93 -13.01
N GLN A 282 21.15 0.59 -14.30
CA GLN A 282 21.26 1.57 -15.39
C GLN A 282 20.06 2.56 -15.37
N ILE A 283 18.85 2.06 -15.23
CA ILE A 283 17.64 2.89 -15.15
C ILE A 283 17.73 3.86 -13.98
N LEU A 284 18.06 3.37 -12.80
CA LEU A 284 18.12 4.22 -11.61
C LEU A 284 19.26 5.21 -11.67
N ARG A 285 20.44 4.83 -12.16
CA ARG A 285 21.56 5.73 -12.39
C ARG A 285 21.18 6.90 -13.29
N ASP A 286 20.50 6.61 -14.41
CA ASP A 286 20.09 7.64 -15.36
C ASP A 286 19.04 8.57 -14.75
N LYS A 287 18.09 8.05 -13.98
CA LYS A 287 17.08 8.85 -13.25
C LYS A 287 17.70 9.72 -12.16
N ILE A 288 18.64 9.20 -11.37
CA ILE A 288 19.35 9.93 -10.33
C ILE A 288 20.15 11.07 -10.97
N ASN A 289 20.90 10.80 -12.03
CA ASN A 289 21.70 11.81 -12.75
C ASN A 289 20.80 12.93 -13.31
N ALA A 290 19.69 12.59 -13.96
CA ALA A 290 18.76 13.58 -14.48
C ALA A 290 18.25 14.53 -13.39
N LYS A 291 17.92 14.01 -12.20
CA LYS A 291 17.37 14.81 -11.10
C LYS A 291 18.43 15.65 -10.39
N ILE A 292 19.63 15.12 -10.17
CA ILE A 292 20.72 15.84 -9.48
C ILE A 292 21.24 17.00 -10.34
N PHE A 293 21.41 16.81 -11.64
CA PHE A 293 21.99 17.81 -12.52
C PHE A 293 21.00 18.85 -13.04
N HIS A 294 19.70 18.55 -13.12
CA HIS A 294 18.68 19.54 -13.50
C HIS A 294 18.31 20.53 -12.40
N ASN A 295 18.56 20.21 -11.13
CA ASN A 295 18.33 21.13 -10.00
C ASN A 295 19.53 22.06 -9.71
N SER A 296 20.60 22.01 -10.52
CA SER A 296 21.82 22.83 -10.38
C SER A 296 21.91 23.98 -11.42
N SER A 297 20.88 24.16 -12.22
CA SER A 297 20.69 25.24 -13.21
C SER A 297 19.45 26.07 -12.81
#